data_7fd5cbccd20d4aa800274028052483ac
#
_entry.id   7fd5cbccd20d4aa800274028052483ac
#
_cell.length_a   1.000
_cell.length_b   1.000
_cell.length_c   1.000
_cell.angle_alpha   90.00
_cell.angle_beta   90.00
_cell.angle_gamma   90.00
#
_symmetry.space_group_name_H-M   'P 1'
#
loop_
_entity.id
_entity.type
_entity.pdbx_description
1 polymer ?
#
loop_
_entity_poly.entity_id
_entity_poly.type
_entity_poly.pdbx_seq_one_letter_code
_entity_poly.pdbx_strand_id
1 'polypeptide(L)'
;MKLNRATRYALYALLELAGDPEKHLSATEIAQKYGISVNHLVKVLHDLSRARLVGSIRGAGGGHRFIGNPRRTTLYDVVSIFEDFGNDQGPLPEPGTDTKIGQALGLVLKEIDDITEATLRSISISTFLKTMPVSKQPVSYTHLRAHETV
;
A
#
# COMPACT_ATOMS: atom_id res chain seq x y z
N MET A 1 11.04 -8.23 -1.72
CA MET A 1 10.35 -7.28 -2.61
C MET A 1 10.62 -5.85 -2.16
N LYS A 2 10.95 -5.00 -3.08
CA LYS A 2 11.18 -3.58 -2.79
C LYS A 2 10.14 -2.75 -3.53
N LEU A 3 9.29 -2.09 -2.78
CA LEU A 3 8.28 -1.20 -3.34
C LEU A 3 8.90 0.14 -3.72
N ASN A 4 8.44 0.72 -4.82
CA ASN A 4 8.83 2.09 -5.15
C ASN A 4 8.20 3.07 -4.15
N ARG A 5 8.68 4.31 -4.22
CA ARG A 5 8.28 5.34 -3.25
C ARG A 5 6.79 5.66 -3.33
N ALA A 6 6.26 5.78 -4.55
CA ALA A 6 4.85 6.06 -4.76
C ALA A 6 3.94 4.96 -4.20
N THR A 7 4.29 3.70 -4.43
CA THR A 7 3.55 2.55 -3.89
C THR A 7 3.50 2.59 -2.38
N ARG A 8 4.64 2.83 -1.75
CA ARG A 8 4.73 2.89 -0.29
C ARG A 8 3.85 4.00 0.27
N TYR A 9 3.90 5.18 -0.34
CA TYR A 9 3.10 6.33 0.10
C TYR A 9 1.61 6.09 -0.12
N ALA A 10 1.26 5.44 -1.23
CA ALA A 10 -0.13 5.07 -1.51
C ALA A 10 -0.67 4.11 -0.44
N LEU A 11 0.10 3.12 -0.05
CA LEU A 11 -0.29 2.17 0.99
C LEU A 11 -0.45 2.87 2.34
N TYR A 12 0.48 3.75 2.72
CA TYR A 12 0.34 4.51 3.96
C TYR A 12 -0.94 5.33 3.96
N ALA A 13 -1.18 6.09 2.89
CA ALA A 13 -2.35 6.95 2.80
C ALA A 13 -3.65 6.15 2.83
N LEU A 14 -3.74 5.11 2.01
CA LEU A 14 -4.95 4.32 1.91
C LEU A 14 -5.26 3.59 3.20
N LEU A 15 -4.26 2.97 3.82
CA LEU A 15 -4.46 2.23 5.06
C LEU A 15 -4.79 3.16 6.24
N GLU A 16 -4.21 4.36 6.26
CA GLU A 16 -4.59 5.39 7.22
C GLU A 16 -6.07 5.74 7.11
N LEU A 17 -6.52 5.99 5.88
CA LEU A 17 -7.92 6.36 5.63
C LEU A 17 -8.87 5.19 5.86
N ALA A 18 -8.48 3.97 5.50
CA ALA A 18 -9.31 2.79 5.68
C ALA A 18 -9.43 2.37 7.14
N GLY A 19 -8.44 2.71 7.96
CA GLY A 19 -8.44 2.39 9.40
C GLY A 19 -9.50 3.15 10.18
N ASP A 20 -9.93 4.31 9.67
CA ASP A 20 -11.01 5.09 10.26
C ASP A 20 -11.84 5.71 9.13
N PRO A 21 -12.77 4.95 8.54
CA PRO A 21 -13.51 5.38 7.34
C PRO A 21 -14.44 6.58 7.59
N GLU A 22 -14.78 6.87 8.84
CA GLU A 22 -15.59 8.03 9.18
C GLU A 22 -14.77 9.32 9.19
N LYS A 23 -13.45 9.20 9.28
CA LYS A 23 -12.56 10.34 9.41
C LYS A 23 -12.05 10.79 8.05
N HIS A 24 -12.11 12.08 7.81
CA HIS A 24 -11.50 12.70 6.65
C HIS A 24 -10.14 13.28 7.04
N LEU A 25 -9.13 13.00 6.23
CA LEU A 25 -7.78 13.53 6.45
C LEU A 25 -7.33 14.32 5.22
N SER A 26 -6.72 15.46 5.44
CA SER A 26 -6.11 16.22 4.37
C SER A 26 -4.79 15.59 3.95
N ALA A 27 -4.35 15.91 2.73
CA ALA A 27 -3.04 15.50 2.26
C ALA A 27 -1.93 15.99 3.19
N THR A 28 -2.07 17.20 3.71
CA THR A 28 -1.09 17.80 4.65
C THR A 28 -1.01 16.99 5.95
N GLU A 29 -2.14 16.59 6.51
CA GLU A 29 -2.17 15.79 7.74
C GLU A 29 -1.48 14.44 7.56
N ILE A 30 -1.78 13.76 6.45
CA ILE A 30 -1.14 12.47 6.15
C ILE A 30 0.36 12.66 5.91
N ALA A 31 0.72 13.67 5.12
CA ALA A 31 2.11 13.97 4.80
C ALA A 31 2.94 14.25 6.06
N GLN A 32 2.40 15.01 6.99
CA GLN A 32 3.06 15.30 8.26
C GLN A 32 3.27 14.06 9.09
N LYS A 33 2.27 13.20 9.17
CA LYS A 33 2.35 11.96 9.96
C LYS A 33 3.44 11.03 9.47
N TYR A 34 3.62 10.92 8.16
CA TYR A 34 4.55 9.97 7.54
C TYR A 34 5.85 10.60 7.07
N GLY A 35 6.03 11.91 7.24
CA GLY A 35 7.24 12.58 6.78
C GLY A 35 7.37 12.61 5.26
N ILE A 36 6.27 12.76 4.56
CA ILE A 36 6.18 12.71 3.10
C ILE A 36 6.02 14.12 2.54
N SER A 37 6.60 14.39 1.37
CA SER A 37 6.34 15.62 0.63
C SER A 37 4.85 15.72 0.29
N VAL A 38 4.22 16.85 0.62
CA VAL A 38 2.80 17.09 0.31
C VAL A 38 2.53 17.00 -1.18
N ASN A 39 3.42 17.57 -2.00
CA ASN A 39 3.27 17.54 -3.45
C ASN A 39 3.29 16.12 -4.01
N HIS A 40 4.17 15.28 -3.48
CA HIS A 40 4.25 13.88 -3.90
C HIS A 40 3.00 13.12 -3.46
N LEU A 41 2.55 13.36 -2.23
CA LEU A 41 1.36 12.68 -1.69
C LEU A 41 0.09 13.09 -2.45
N VAL A 42 -0.04 14.35 -2.85
CA VAL A 42 -1.17 14.82 -3.67
C VAL A 42 -1.27 14.03 -4.97
N LYS A 43 -0.15 13.79 -5.64
CA LYS A 43 -0.13 12.98 -6.88
C LYS A 43 -0.58 11.56 -6.63
N VAL A 44 -0.09 10.96 -5.55
CA VAL A 44 -0.45 9.59 -5.15
C VAL A 44 -1.94 9.50 -4.84
N LEU A 45 -2.47 10.44 -4.07
CA LEU A 45 -3.90 10.50 -3.75
C LEU A 45 -4.76 10.70 -5.00
N HIS A 46 -4.27 11.47 -5.97
CA HIS A 46 -4.95 11.64 -7.25
C HIS A 46 -5.08 10.31 -7.99
N ASP A 47 -4.00 9.52 -8.04
CA ASP A 47 -4.02 8.20 -8.68
C ASP A 47 -4.96 7.23 -7.96
N LEU A 48 -4.98 7.27 -6.62
CA LEU A 48 -5.93 6.48 -5.82
C LEU A 48 -7.38 6.90 -6.06
N SER A 49 -7.61 8.20 -6.25
CA SER A 49 -8.94 8.73 -6.58
C SER A 49 -9.41 8.27 -7.95
N ARG A 50 -8.52 8.26 -8.93
CA ARG A 50 -8.83 7.74 -10.27
C ARG A 50 -9.18 6.26 -10.25
N ALA A 51 -8.57 5.50 -9.35
CA ALA A 51 -8.89 4.08 -9.13
C ALA A 51 -10.14 3.89 -8.28
N ARG A 52 -10.80 4.96 -7.85
CA ARG A 52 -12.02 4.94 -7.01
C ARG A 52 -11.82 4.27 -5.65
N LEU A 53 -10.62 4.37 -5.12
CA LEU A 53 -10.30 3.88 -3.79
C LEU A 53 -10.38 4.98 -2.73
N VAL A 54 -10.18 6.22 -3.14
CA VAL A 54 -10.21 7.39 -2.27
C VAL A 54 -11.16 8.42 -2.85
N GLY A 55 -11.97 9.03 -2.00
CA GLY A 55 -12.83 10.15 -2.34
C GLY A 55 -12.37 11.41 -1.63
N SER A 56 -12.70 12.57 -2.19
CA SER A 56 -12.36 13.87 -1.64
C SER A 56 -13.60 14.67 -1.30
N ILE A 57 -13.55 15.41 -0.20
CA ILE A 57 -14.56 16.37 0.19
C ILE A 57 -13.91 17.73 0.32
N ARG A 58 -14.46 18.73 -0.36
CA ARG A 58 -13.97 20.11 -0.32
C ARG A 58 -14.58 20.86 0.85
N GLY A 59 -13.85 21.87 1.32
CA GLY A 59 -14.33 22.81 2.32
C GLY A 59 -13.73 22.57 3.71
N ALA A 60 -14.20 23.33 4.68
CA ALA A 60 -13.79 23.19 6.07
C ALA A 60 -14.25 21.83 6.61
N GLY A 61 -13.34 21.09 7.22
CA GLY A 61 -13.61 19.73 7.67
C GLY A 61 -13.59 18.69 6.56
N GLY A 62 -13.26 19.09 5.32
CA GLY A 62 -13.08 18.20 4.21
C GLY A 62 -11.74 17.49 4.23
N GLY A 63 -11.46 16.74 3.19
CA GLY A 63 -10.23 15.97 3.05
C GLY A 63 -10.48 14.73 2.22
N HIS A 64 -9.69 13.71 2.46
CA HIS A 64 -9.79 12.44 1.76
C HIS A 64 -10.36 11.37 2.68
N ARG A 65 -11.04 10.39 2.08
CA ARG A 65 -11.51 9.21 2.82
C ARG A 65 -11.43 7.98 1.92
N PHE A 66 -11.36 6.81 2.54
CA PHE A 66 -11.44 5.54 1.83
C PHE A 66 -12.89 5.29 1.39
N ILE A 67 -13.09 5.00 0.11
CA ILE A 67 -14.41 4.73 -0.47
C ILE A 67 -14.54 3.34 -1.07
N GLY A 68 -13.47 2.56 -1.06
CA GLY A 68 -13.49 1.18 -1.52
C GLY A 68 -14.17 0.24 -0.53
N ASN A 69 -14.23 -1.03 -0.90
CA ASN A 69 -14.71 -2.07 0.00
C ASN A 69 -13.49 -2.73 0.68
N PRO A 70 -13.34 -2.60 2.00
CA PRO A 70 -12.13 -3.10 2.69
C PRO A 70 -11.99 -4.62 2.64
N ARG A 71 -13.08 -5.35 2.45
CA ARG A 71 -13.06 -6.81 2.34
C ARG A 71 -12.70 -7.31 0.95
N ARG A 72 -12.97 -6.50 -0.09
CA ARG A 72 -12.73 -6.85 -1.49
C ARG A 72 -11.49 -6.22 -2.06
N THR A 73 -11.14 -5.02 -1.61
CA THR A 73 -9.92 -4.35 -2.04
C THR A 73 -8.71 -5.04 -1.42
N THR A 74 -7.77 -5.42 -2.25
CA THR A 74 -6.56 -6.13 -1.82
C THR A 74 -5.33 -5.22 -1.92
N LEU A 75 -4.24 -5.65 -1.30
CA LEU A 75 -2.96 -4.95 -1.46
C LEU A 75 -2.53 -4.94 -2.92
N TYR A 76 -2.86 -6.00 -3.68
CA TYR A 76 -2.56 -6.03 -5.11
C TYR A 76 -3.27 -4.90 -5.86
N ASP A 77 -4.52 -4.61 -5.54
CA ASP A 77 -5.27 -3.53 -6.20
C ASP A 77 -4.58 -2.19 -6.06
N VAL A 78 -3.96 -1.94 -4.92
CA VAL A 78 -3.21 -0.71 -4.67
C VAL A 78 -1.85 -0.75 -5.33
N VAL A 79 -1.09 -1.81 -5.10
CA VAL A 79 0.28 -1.95 -5.58
C VAL A 79 0.34 -1.93 -7.11
N SER A 80 -0.63 -2.55 -7.78
CA SER A 80 -0.68 -2.62 -9.24
C SER A 80 -0.91 -1.27 -9.93
N ILE A 81 -1.37 -0.26 -9.20
CA ILE A 81 -1.50 1.11 -9.75
C ILE A 81 -0.10 1.72 -9.98
N PHE A 82 0.87 1.39 -9.16
CA PHE A 82 2.18 2.04 -9.11
C PHE A 82 3.35 1.15 -9.50
N GLU A 83 3.15 -0.17 -9.51
CA GLU A 83 4.18 -1.16 -9.86
C GLU A 83 3.77 -1.94 -11.10
N ASP A 84 4.75 -2.27 -11.93
CA ASP A 84 4.53 -3.16 -13.07
C ASP A 84 4.77 -4.60 -12.66
N PHE A 85 3.72 -5.40 -12.68
CA PHE A 85 3.81 -6.84 -12.52
C PHE A 85 3.79 -7.51 -13.89
N GLY A 86 4.95 -7.97 -14.35
CA GLY A 86 5.03 -8.83 -15.53
C GLY A 86 4.83 -8.15 -16.89
N ASN A 87 4.78 -6.84 -16.92
CA ASN A 87 4.76 -6.08 -18.18
C ASN A 87 6.15 -5.55 -18.50
N ASP A 88 7.10 -6.46 -18.57
CA ASP A 88 8.45 -6.15 -19.02
C ASP A 88 8.46 -6.00 -20.54
N GLN A 89 7.49 -5.26 -21.06
CA GLN A 89 7.45 -4.88 -22.48
C GLN A 89 8.02 -3.48 -22.63
N GLY A 90 9.25 -3.35 -22.17
CA GLY A 90 10.07 -2.24 -22.64
C GLY A 90 10.17 -2.28 -24.15
N PRO A 91 10.48 -1.15 -24.81
CA PRO A 91 10.57 -1.08 -26.26
C PRO A 91 11.65 -1.99 -26.86
N LEU A 92 12.55 -2.53 -26.04
CA LEU A 92 13.61 -3.45 -26.45
C LEU A 92 13.70 -4.59 -25.44
N PRO A 93 13.83 -5.87 -25.90
CA PRO A 93 14.06 -6.98 -24.99
C PRO A 93 15.39 -6.80 -24.25
N GLU A 94 15.40 -7.19 -22.98
CA GLU A 94 16.62 -7.19 -22.19
C GLU A 94 17.69 -8.08 -22.84
N PRO A 95 18.97 -7.66 -22.79
CA PRO A 95 20.04 -8.49 -23.35
C PRO A 95 20.06 -9.89 -22.75
N GLY A 96 20.27 -10.87 -23.61
CA GLY A 96 20.41 -12.29 -23.19
C GLY A 96 19.11 -13.06 -23.06
N THR A 97 17.95 -12.43 -23.23
CA THR A 97 16.64 -13.09 -23.09
C THR A 97 16.38 -14.17 -24.14
N ASP A 98 17.07 -14.14 -25.26
CA ASP A 98 16.99 -15.12 -26.35
C ASP A 98 17.89 -16.34 -26.12
N THR A 99 18.76 -16.31 -25.13
CA THR A 99 19.63 -17.46 -24.77
C THR A 99 18.86 -18.47 -23.93
N LYS A 100 19.38 -19.70 -23.86
CA LYS A 100 18.78 -20.75 -23.02
C LYS A 100 18.80 -20.35 -21.54
N ILE A 101 19.88 -19.75 -21.07
CA ILE A 101 20.00 -19.30 -19.68
C ILE A 101 19.03 -18.15 -19.44
N GLY A 102 18.93 -17.20 -20.39
CA GLY A 102 18.01 -16.08 -20.27
C GLY A 102 16.56 -16.53 -20.22
N GLN A 103 16.18 -17.51 -21.04
CA GLN A 103 14.83 -18.10 -21.02
C GLN A 103 14.54 -18.79 -19.68
N ALA A 104 15.48 -19.59 -19.18
CA ALA A 104 15.33 -20.28 -17.90
C ALA A 104 15.20 -19.27 -16.75
N LEU A 105 16.05 -18.22 -16.74
CA LEU A 105 15.98 -17.16 -15.75
C LEU A 105 14.64 -16.43 -15.82
N GLY A 106 14.15 -16.15 -17.04
CA GLY A 106 12.85 -15.50 -17.24
C GLY A 106 11.70 -16.29 -16.63
N LEU A 107 11.72 -17.63 -16.76
CA LEU A 107 10.71 -18.49 -16.14
C LEU A 107 10.77 -18.42 -14.61
N VAL A 108 11.97 -18.40 -14.03
CA VAL A 108 12.14 -18.27 -12.58
C VAL A 108 11.62 -16.93 -12.09
N LEU A 109 11.97 -15.84 -12.78
CA LEU A 109 11.52 -14.49 -12.41
C LEU A 109 9.99 -14.38 -12.52
N LYS A 110 9.41 -14.97 -13.57
CA LYS A 110 7.95 -14.99 -13.73
C LYS A 110 7.28 -15.73 -12.57
N GLU A 111 7.85 -16.86 -12.17
CA GLU A 111 7.33 -17.62 -11.02
C GLU A 111 7.36 -16.77 -9.73
N ILE A 112 8.43 -16.04 -9.50
CA ILE A 112 8.54 -15.14 -8.35
C ILE A 112 7.47 -14.05 -8.42
N ASP A 113 7.27 -13.45 -9.59
CA ASP A 113 6.24 -12.43 -9.79
C ASP A 113 4.84 -12.99 -9.56
N ASP A 114 4.56 -14.20 -10.05
CA ASP A 114 3.27 -14.86 -9.88
C ASP A 114 2.98 -15.14 -8.39
N ILE A 115 3.98 -15.58 -7.64
CA ILE A 115 3.87 -15.83 -6.20
C ILE A 115 3.62 -14.51 -5.46
N THR A 116 4.35 -13.46 -5.82
CA THR A 116 4.20 -12.12 -5.23
C THR A 116 2.79 -11.59 -5.48
N GLU A 117 2.31 -11.68 -6.72
CA GLU A 117 0.96 -11.26 -7.07
C GLU A 117 -0.10 -12.03 -6.28
N ALA A 118 0.03 -13.36 -6.23
CA ALA A 118 -0.91 -14.20 -5.49
C ALA A 118 -0.94 -13.85 -4.00
N THR A 119 0.21 -13.58 -3.41
CA THR A 119 0.31 -13.15 -2.01
C THR A 119 -0.38 -11.81 -1.79
N LEU A 120 -0.11 -10.84 -2.63
CA LEU A 120 -0.75 -9.51 -2.52
C LEU A 120 -2.25 -9.58 -2.72
N ARG A 121 -2.74 -10.44 -3.62
CA ARG A 121 -4.17 -10.66 -3.85
C ARG A 121 -4.85 -11.35 -2.67
N SER A 122 -4.11 -12.10 -1.89
CA SER A 122 -4.67 -12.81 -0.73
C SER A 122 -4.87 -11.92 0.50
N ILE A 123 -4.34 -10.70 0.49
CA ILE A 123 -4.40 -9.79 1.64
C ILE A 123 -5.34 -8.65 1.31
N SER A 124 -6.56 -8.70 1.85
CA SER A 124 -7.49 -7.58 1.74
C SER A 124 -7.09 -6.44 2.69
N ILE A 125 -7.59 -5.25 2.43
CA ILE A 125 -7.40 -4.10 3.33
C ILE A 125 -7.88 -4.46 4.73
N SER A 126 -9.04 -5.10 4.83
CA SER A 126 -9.60 -5.56 6.11
C SER A 126 -8.65 -6.53 6.84
N THR A 127 -8.10 -7.50 6.13
CA THR A 127 -7.15 -8.45 6.71
C THR A 127 -5.89 -7.74 7.19
N PHE A 128 -5.35 -6.83 6.39
CA PHE A 128 -4.17 -6.07 6.79
C PHE A 128 -4.40 -5.28 8.07
N LEU A 129 -5.54 -4.58 8.16
CA LEU A 129 -5.84 -3.77 9.34
C LEU A 129 -5.95 -4.61 10.61
N LYS A 130 -6.40 -5.85 10.50
CA LYS A 130 -6.44 -6.79 11.63
C LYS A 130 -5.06 -7.24 12.09
N THR A 131 -4.06 -7.19 11.22
CA THR A 131 -2.68 -7.56 11.59
C THR A 131 -1.92 -6.45 12.29
N MET A 132 -2.46 -5.22 12.26
CA MET A 132 -1.80 -4.11 12.91
C MET A 132 -1.70 -4.35 14.42
N PRO A 133 -0.54 -4.03 15.02
CA PRO A 133 -0.42 -4.13 16.47
C PRO A 133 -1.46 -3.24 17.13
N VAL A 134 -2.10 -3.76 18.19
CA VAL A 134 -3.01 -2.97 19.01
C VAL A 134 -2.26 -1.74 19.49
N SER A 135 -2.90 -0.56 19.38
CA SER A 135 -2.31 0.68 19.85
C SER A 135 -1.88 0.49 21.31
N LYS A 136 -0.56 0.38 21.49
CA LYS A 136 0.00 0.21 22.83
C LYS A 136 0.05 1.55 23.51
N GLN A 137 -0.88 1.77 24.39
CA GLN A 137 -0.71 2.86 25.32
C GLN A 137 0.46 2.51 26.23
N PRO A 138 1.43 3.41 26.40
CA PRO A 138 2.60 3.11 27.24
C PRO A 138 2.26 2.61 28.63
N VAL A 139 1.18 3.12 29.20
CA VAL A 139 0.71 2.74 30.53
C VAL A 139 0.31 1.25 30.57
N SER A 140 -0.48 0.78 29.61
CA SER A 140 -0.89 -0.62 29.53
C SER A 140 0.29 -1.56 29.37
N TYR A 141 1.22 -1.17 28.52
CA TYR A 141 2.41 -1.95 28.27
C TYR A 141 3.30 -2.03 29.49
N THR A 142 3.52 -0.92 30.16
CA THR A 142 4.31 -0.86 31.39
C THR A 142 3.66 -1.70 32.49
N HIS A 143 2.36 -1.64 32.59
CA HIS A 143 1.61 -2.41 33.57
C HIS A 143 1.76 -3.92 33.34
N LEU A 144 1.65 -4.38 32.09
CA LEU A 144 1.87 -5.78 31.75
C LEU A 144 3.28 -6.24 32.10
N ARG A 145 4.28 -5.42 31.87
CA ARG A 145 5.66 -5.73 32.24
C ARG A 145 5.83 -5.87 33.75
N ALA A 146 5.19 -5.00 34.50
CA ALA A 146 5.24 -5.08 35.93
C ALA A 146 4.67 -6.43 36.43
N HIS A 147 3.62 -6.93 35.80
CA HIS A 147 3.09 -8.24 36.09
C HIS A 147 4.01 -9.40 35.73
N GLU A 148 4.69 -9.27 34.59
CA GLU A 148 5.59 -10.31 34.14
C GLU A 148 6.84 -10.44 34.99
N THR A 149 7.26 -9.39 35.65
CA THR A 149 8.43 -9.40 36.53
C THR A 149 8.16 -9.97 37.93
N VAL A 150 6.94 -10.21 38.20
CA VAL A 150 6.52 -10.86 39.44
C VAL A 150 6.39 -12.37 39.26
#